data_b9dced4a3d7260db6d6fbc0461d989dd
#
_entry.id   b9dced4a3d7260db6d6fbc0461d989dd
#
_cell.length_a   1.000
_cell.length_b   1.000
_cell.length_c   1.000
_cell.angle_alpha   90.00
_cell.angle_beta   90.00
_cell.angle_gamma   90.00
#
_symmetry.space_group_name_H-M   'P 1'
#
loop_
_entity.id
_entity.type
_entity.pdbx_description
1 polymer ?
#
loop_
_entity_poly.entity_id
_entity_poly.type
_entity_poly.pdbx_seq_one_letter_code
_entity_poly.pdbx_strand_id
1 'polypeptide(L)'
;MNFYVGTPSRQIAEEKVYIRSAIYKLLPYKEENYEYLDNYFNSVLQLLKGFNEISGYQPEVISIISKVAYAQKADNFQDYRKAILDACGMVEFIKEGDSNA
;
A
#
# COMPACT_ATOMS: atom_id res chain seq x y z
N MET A 1 -20.31 -10.81 8.95
CA MET A 1 -19.95 -10.82 8.21
C MET A 1 -19.59 -10.02 7.91
N ASN A 2 -19.39 -9.73 7.61
CA ASN A 2 -18.87 -8.82 7.53
C ASN A 2 -19.06 -8.23 6.41
N PHE A 3 -18.97 -7.15 6.34
CA PHE A 3 -19.15 -6.25 5.70
C PHE A 3 -18.55 -6.32 4.49
N TYR A 4 -17.61 -6.59 4.43
CA TYR A 4 -17.15 -6.79 3.19
C TYR A 4 -17.36 -8.19 2.92
N VAL A 5 -18.52 -8.59 3.14
CA VAL A 5 -18.99 -9.89 2.89
C VAL A 5 -18.65 -10.34 1.50
N GLY A 6 -18.70 -9.45 0.55
CA GLY A 6 -18.43 -9.80 -0.82
C GLY A 6 -16.97 -9.99 -1.18
N THR A 7 -16.04 -9.72 -0.25
CA THR A 7 -14.62 -9.79 -0.56
C THR A 7 -13.99 -11.00 0.11
N PRO A 8 -13.76 -12.08 -0.61
CA PRO A 8 -13.17 -13.27 -0.03
C PRO A 8 -11.72 -13.05 0.35
N SER A 9 -11.26 -13.75 1.38
CA SER A 9 -9.89 -13.61 1.87
C SER A 9 -8.87 -13.91 0.78
N ARG A 10 -9.20 -14.81 -0.14
CA ARG A 10 -8.33 -15.10 -1.27
C ARG A 10 -8.10 -13.87 -2.14
N GLN A 11 -9.16 -13.09 -2.38
CA GLN A 11 -9.03 -11.88 -3.16
C GLN A 11 -8.17 -10.87 -2.44
N ILE A 12 -8.32 -10.75 -1.12
CA ILE A 12 -7.51 -9.83 -0.34
C ILE A 12 -6.04 -10.26 -0.39
N ALA A 13 -5.78 -11.56 -0.30
CA ALA A 13 -4.41 -12.06 -0.40
C ALA A 13 -3.78 -11.72 -1.74
N GLU A 14 -4.53 -11.84 -2.81
CA GLU A 14 -4.04 -11.49 -4.15
C GLU A 14 -3.78 -10.00 -4.28
N GLU A 15 -4.68 -9.19 -3.73
CA GLU A 15 -4.51 -7.74 -3.76
C GLU A 15 -3.29 -7.30 -2.96
N LYS A 16 -2.99 -7.97 -1.87
CA LYS A 16 -1.81 -7.66 -1.08
C LYS A 16 -0.53 -7.79 -1.92
N VAL A 17 -0.44 -8.83 -2.72
CA VAL A 17 0.72 -9.03 -3.58
C VAL A 17 0.81 -7.89 -4.59
N TYR A 18 -0.32 -7.54 -5.18
CA TYR A 18 -0.36 -6.46 -6.16
C TYR A 18 0.03 -5.12 -5.54
N ILE A 19 -0.50 -4.83 -4.36
CA ILE A 19 -0.22 -3.58 -3.65
C ILE A 19 1.25 -3.50 -3.29
N ARG A 20 1.83 -4.58 -2.79
CA ARG A 20 3.25 -4.58 -2.44
C ARG A 20 4.10 -4.29 -3.66
N SER A 21 3.78 -4.90 -4.79
CA SER A 21 4.48 -4.63 -6.05
C SER A 21 4.36 -3.18 -6.47
N ALA A 22 3.17 -2.62 -6.34
CA ALA A 22 2.93 -1.23 -6.74
C ALA A 22 3.75 -0.28 -5.87
N ILE A 23 3.81 -0.52 -4.57
CA ILE A 23 4.60 0.31 -3.67
C ILE A 23 6.09 0.16 -4.00
N TYR A 24 6.54 -1.07 -4.21
CA TYR A 24 7.94 -1.32 -4.49
C TYR A 24 8.42 -0.60 -5.76
N LYS A 25 7.54 -0.47 -6.74
CA LYS A 25 7.87 0.21 -7.99
C LYS A 25 8.13 1.71 -7.81
N LEU A 26 7.79 2.25 -6.66
CA LEU A 26 8.10 3.65 -6.38
C LEU A 26 9.60 3.88 -6.20
N LEU A 27 10.37 2.84 -5.85
CA LEU A 27 11.80 3.00 -5.61
C LEU A 27 12.57 3.55 -6.81
N PRO A 28 12.51 2.93 -7.98
CA PRO A 28 13.26 3.44 -9.12
C PRO A 28 12.73 4.74 -9.68
N TYR A 29 11.46 5.03 -9.49
CA TYR A 29 10.90 6.24 -10.09
C TYR A 29 11.49 7.52 -9.54
N LYS A 30 11.95 7.49 -8.30
CA LYS A 30 12.53 8.68 -7.69
C LYS A 30 13.73 9.19 -8.47
N GLU A 31 14.51 8.29 -9.02
CA GLU A 31 15.71 8.67 -9.76
C GLU A 31 15.50 8.85 -11.24
N GLU A 32 14.58 8.11 -11.80
CA GLU A 32 14.45 8.01 -13.24
C GLU A 32 13.38 8.87 -13.87
N ASN A 33 12.34 9.19 -13.14
CA ASN A 33 11.19 9.80 -13.79
C ASN A 33 10.46 10.76 -12.89
N TYR A 34 11.13 11.89 -12.63
CA TYR A 34 10.59 12.89 -11.78
C TYR A 34 9.23 13.38 -12.16
N GLU A 35 8.96 13.61 -13.44
CA GLU A 35 7.72 14.22 -13.89
C GLU A 35 6.47 13.42 -13.54
N TYR A 36 6.60 12.11 -13.51
CA TYR A 36 5.44 11.25 -13.29
C TYR A 36 5.36 10.70 -11.89
N LEU A 37 6.33 11.03 -11.07
CA LEU A 37 6.41 10.45 -9.74
C LEU A 37 5.19 10.78 -8.87
N ASP A 38 4.81 12.05 -8.85
CA ASP A 38 3.66 12.46 -8.04
C ASP A 38 2.37 11.81 -8.50
N ASN A 39 2.19 11.69 -9.80
CA ASN A 39 1.01 11.02 -10.34
C ASN A 39 0.99 9.56 -9.93
N TYR A 40 2.15 8.92 -9.95
CA TYR A 40 2.22 7.52 -9.57
C TYR A 40 1.98 7.36 -8.07
N PHE A 41 2.52 8.24 -7.24
CA PHE A 41 2.22 8.25 -5.82
C PHE A 41 0.72 8.37 -5.58
N ASN A 42 0.09 9.31 -6.27
CA ASN A 42 -1.35 9.50 -6.10
C ASN A 42 -2.13 8.25 -6.50
N SER A 43 -1.70 7.57 -7.56
CA SER A 43 -2.34 6.33 -7.98
C SER A 43 -2.19 5.25 -6.92
N VAL A 44 -1.00 5.13 -6.33
CA VAL A 44 -0.76 4.14 -5.28
C VAL A 44 -1.60 4.46 -4.04
N LEU A 45 -1.68 5.74 -3.67
CA LEU A 45 -2.50 6.14 -2.53
C LEU A 45 -3.98 5.85 -2.76
N GLN A 46 -4.47 6.08 -3.97
CA GLN A 46 -5.85 5.75 -4.29
C GLN A 46 -6.09 4.25 -4.24
N LEU A 47 -5.14 3.48 -4.74
CA LEU A 47 -5.22 2.02 -4.67
C LEU A 47 -5.30 1.56 -3.22
N LEU A 48 -4.47 2.13 -2.36
CA LEU A 48 -4.47 1.77 -0.95
C LEU A 48 -5.78 2.16 -0.25
N LYS A 49 -6.33 3.31 -0.58
CA LYS A 49 -7.60 3.73 -0.01
C LYS A 49 -8.73 2.79 -0.40
N GLY A 50 -8.78 2.41 -1.68
CA GLY A 50 -9.77 1.46 -2.15
C GLY A 50 -9.60 0.11 -1.48
N PHE A 51 -8.36 -0.34 -1.34
CA PHE A 51 -8.08 -1.59 -0.66
C PHE A 51 -8.49 -1.53 0.81
N ASN A 52 -8.29 -0.39 1.46
CA ASN A 52 -8.71 -0.24 2.85
C ASN A 52 -10.20 -0.48 3.00
N GLU A 53 -10.99 0.02 2.06
CA GLU A 53 -12.43 -0.19 2.09
C GLU A 53 -12.79 -1.66 1.95
N ILE A 54 -12.22 -2.34 0.97
CA ILE A 54 -12.59 -3.73 0.74
C ILE A 54 -12.04 -4.69 1.78
N SER A 55 -11.01 -4.28 2.50
CA SER A 55 -10.41 -5.13 3.53
C SER A 55 -10.91 -4.83 4.93
N GLY A 56 -11.83 -3.87 5.08
CA GLY A 56 -12.48 -3.61 6.35
C GLY A 56 -11.87 -2.52 7.21
N TYR A 57 -11.21 -1.56 6.59
CA TYR A 57 -10.67 -0.40 7.29
C TYR A 57 -9.67 -0.78 8.40
N GLN A 58 -8.63 -1.48 8.03
CA GLN A 58 -7.65 -1.94 8.99
C GLN A 58 -6.61 -0.88 9.32
N PRO A 59 -6.22 -0.77 10.60
CA PRO A 59 -5.16 0.19 10.97
C PRO A 59 -3.85 -0.09 10.25
N GLU A 60 -3.57 -1.34 9.91
CA GLU A 60 -2.37 -1.70 9.15
C GLU A 60 -2.33 -0.99 7.81
N VAL A 61 -3.47 -0.92 7.13
CA VAL A 61 -3.54 -0.24 5.83
C VAL A 61 -3.35 1.26 5.99
N ILE A 62 -3.94 1.83 7.04
CA ILE A 62 -3.79 3.25 7.32
C ILE A 62 -2.31 3.58 7.59
N SER A 63 -1.61 2.72 8.31
CA SER A 63 -0.19 2.91 8.57
C SER A 63 0.63 2.87 7.29
N ILE A 64 0.29 1.97 6.37
CA ILE A 64 0.95 1.90 5.07
C ILE A 64 0.72 3.17 4.27
N ILE A 65 -0.52 3.66 4.27
CA ILE A 65 -0.85 4.92 3.59
C ILE A 65 0.01 6.05 4.14
N SER A 66 0.15 6.12 5.46
CA SER A 66 0.97 7.15 6.09
C SER A 66 2.43 7.06 5.68
N LYS A 67 2.96 5.84 5.58
CA LYS A 67 4.35 5.65 5.17
C LYS A 67 4.57 6.07 3.72
N VAL A 68 3.64 5.71 2.84
CA VAL A 68 3.76 6.10 1.43
C VAL A 68 3.65 7.63 1.30
N ALA A 69 2.72 8.24 2.04
CA ALA A 69 2.59 9.69 2.01
C ALA A 69 3.84 10.38 2.55
N TYR A 70 4.45 9.80 3.58
CA TYR A 70 5.69 10.33 4.12
C TYR A 70 6.81 10.24 3.07
N ALA A 71 6.89 9.13 2.36
CA ALA A 71 7.90 8.97 1.32
C ALA A 71 7.76 10.01 0.22
N GLN A 72 6.53 10.35 -0.12
CA GLN A 72 6.28 11.35 -1.16
C GLN A 72 6.91 12.70 -0.80
N LYS A 73 6.98 13.00 0.48
CA LYS A 73 7.49 14.28 0.97
C LYS A 73 8.92 14.21 1.49
N ALA A 74 9.56 13.05 1.42
CA ALA A 74 10.89 12.89 1.97
C ALA A 74 11.91 13.74 1.22
N ASP A 75 12.83 14.35 1.96
CA ASP A 75 13.81 15.25 1.41
C ASP A 75 15.00 14.57 0.78
N ASN A 76 15.28 13.35 1.19
CA ASN A 76 16.47 12.64 0.69
C ASN A 76 16.11 11.21 0.34
N PHE A 77 16.96 10.61 -0.46
CA PHE A 77 16.69 9.28 -0.99
C PHE A 77 16.71 8.20 0.09
N GLN A 78 17.53 8.37 1.10
CA GLN A 78 17.61 7.36 2.17
C GLN A 78 16.30 7.26 2.93
N ASP A 79 15.73 8.40 3.32
CA ASP A 79 14.44 8.41 4.01
C ASP A 79 13.34 7.90 3.10
N TYR A 80 13.40 8.28 1.82
CA TYR A 80 12.46 7.82 0.83
C TYR A 80 12.47 6.30 0.73
N ARG A 81 13.67 5.75 0.52
CA ARG A 81 13.86 4.33 0.35
C ARG A 81 13.39 3.56 1.59
N LYS A 82 13.76 4.06 2.76
CA LYS A 82 13.37 3.40 4.01
C LYS A 82 11.85 3.36 4.15
N ALA A 83 11.19 4.48 3.88
CA ALA A 83 9.73 4.53 4.01
C ALA A 83 9.05 3.57 3.03
N ILE A 84 9.53 3.50 1.80
CA ILE A 84 8.96 2.60 0.81
C ILE A 84 9.17 1.14 1.21
N LEU A 85 10.37 0.79 1.64
CA LEU A 85 10.64 -0.58 2.05
C LEU A 85 9.87 -0.96 3.31
N ASP A 86 9.73 -0.03 4.24
CA ASP A 86 8.92 -0.26 5.43
C ASP A 86 7.46 -0.52 5.04
N ALA A 87 6.94 0.28 4.12
CA ALA A 87 5.57 0.11 3.66
C ALA A 87 5.38 -1.26 3.02
N CYS A 88 6.33 -1.69 2.20
CA CYS A 88 6.27 -3.01 1.57
C CYS A 88 6.24 -4.13 2.62
N GLY A 89 7.08 -4.00 3.64
CA GLY A 89 7.10 -5.00 4.71
C GLY A 89 5.82 -5.04 5.52
N MET A 90 5.19 -3.89 5.69
CA MET A 90 3.95 -3.80 6.46
C MET A 90 2.77 -4.47 5.76
N VAL A 91 2.84 -4.63 4.45
CA VAL A 91 1.75 -5.28 3.71
C VAL A 91 1.49 -6.69 4.23
N GLU A 92 2.53 -7.38 4.68
CA GLU A 92 2.36 -8.74 5.20
C GLU A 92 1.44 -8.81 6.41
N PHE A 93 1.36 -7.73 7.17
CA PHE A 93 0.56 -7.73 8.39
C PHE A 93 -0.90 -7.40 8.16
N ILE A 94 -1.28 -7.06 6.94
CA ILE A 94 -2.68 -6.82 6.63
C ILE A 94 -3.45 -8.13 6.76
N LYS A 95 -4.54 -8.09 7.49
CA LYS A 95 -5.36 -9.29 7.70
C LYS A 95 -6.22 -9.56 6.48
N GLU A 96 -6.26 -10.81 6.10
CA GLU A 96 -6.99 -11.22 4.90
C GLU A 96 -8.45 -11.52 5.17
N GLY A 97 -8.90 -11.14 6.32
CA GLY A 97 -10.24 -11.44 6.73
C GLY A 97 -10.21 -12.73 7.54
N ASP A 98 -11.34 -13.05 8.11
CA ASP A 98 -11.42 -14.24 8.92
C ASP A 98 -11.91 -15.37 8.07
N SER A 99 -11.00 -15.99 7.39
CA SER A 99 -11.34 -17.08 6.49
C SER A 99 -11.77 -18.32 7.23
N ASN A 100 -11.59 -18.33 8.52
CA ASN A 100 -12.01 -19.47 9.31
C ASN A 100 -13.38 -19.29 9.88
N ALA A 101 -13.85 -18.11 9.78
CA ALA A 101 -15.16 -17.83 10.29
C ALA A 101 -16.17 -18.44 9.38
#